data_86e87e8c4e8f51e5dde7ff2ba5326081
#
_entry.id   86e87e8c4e8f51e5dde7ff2ba5326081
#
_cell.length_a   1.000
_cell.length_b   1.000
_cell.length_c   1.000
_cell.angle_alpha   90.00
_cell.angle_beta   90.00
_cell.angle_gamma   90.00
#
_symmetry.space_group_name_H-M   'P 1'
#
loop_
_entity.id
_entity.type
_entity.pdbx_description
1 polymer ?
#
loop_
_entity_poly.entity_id
_entity_poly.type
_entity_poly.pdbx_seq_one_letter_code
_entity_poly.pdbx_strand_id
1 'polypeptide(L)'
;KTNAQIEQAERSYDLNKVAELRYGKLPELQKQLEEEEKKENNKENVLLRNKVTADEIAEIVSRWTGIPVTKLMEGEREKILHLKDLLHKRVIGQDEAVEDVSEAIMRSRAGISDPKKPIGSFLFVGPTGVGKTELAKSLAECLFDDEKNLIRIDMSEYMEKYSTSRLIGAPPGYVGYEEGGQLTEAVRRKPYSVVLFDEVEKAHPDVFNILLQVLDDGRITDSQGRTVDFKNTIIILTSNLGSEYILEGITDKGEISEEAKEKVNDLLKKSFRPEFLNRLDEIVFYKPLKKEEVSKILDLLILDLEKRLEDKHITLELTDKAKEYLIDNGYDEVYGARPLKRFVTKKLETLIAEKILTEEIKPSSKVTVDCDNNKLVIKK
;
A
#
# COMPACT_ATOMS: atom_id res chain seq x y z
N LYS A 1 -8.59 47.56 10.11
CA LYS A 1 -9.24 48.89 10.37
C LYS A 1 -9.66 49.02 11.84
N THR A 2 -10.39 48.08 12.41
CA THR A 2 -10.91 48.12 13.78
C THR A 2 -9.81 48.22 14.83
N ASN A 3 -8.71 47.45 14.70
CA ASN A 3 -7.57 47.52 15.60
C ASN A 3 -6.87 48.90 15.54
N ALA A 4 -6.73 49.48 14.36
CA ALA A 4 -6.19 50.83 14.22
C ALA A 4 -7.12 51.91 14.84
N GLN A 5 -8.42 51.70 14.80
CA GLN A 5 -9.39 52.58 15.46
C GLN A 5 -9.34 52.45 16.99
N ILE A 6 -9.09 51.26 17.51
CA ILE A 6 -8.87 51.03 18.95
C ILE A 6 -7.61 51.76 19.41
N GLU A 7 -6.47 51.60 18.72
CA GLU A 7 -5.24 52.32 19.04
C GLU A 7 -5.39 53.84 18.98
N GLN A 8 -6.14 54.34 18.01
CA GLN A 8 -6.40 55.75 17.89
C GLN A 8 -7.29 56.30 19.02
N ALA A 9 -8.31 55.53 19.44
CA ALA A 9 -9.15 55.87 20.58
C ALA A 9 -8.40 55.75 21.92
N GLU A 10 -7.49 54.78 22.08
CA GLU A 10 -6.59 54.68 23.23
C GLU A 10 -5.66 55.89 23.32
N ARG A 11 -5.11 56.37 22.21
CA ARG A 11 -4.24 57.56 22.18
C ARG A 11 -5.00 58.86 22.49
N SER A 12 -6.31 58.90 22.19
CA SER A 12 -7.16 60.04 22.51
C SER A 12 -7.86 59.94 23.88
N TYR A 13 -7.55 58.91 24.69
CA TYR A 13 -8.16 58.64 26.01
C TYR A 13 -9.69 58.50 25.97
N ASP A 14 -10.28 58.12 24.81
CA ASP A 14 -11.70 57.86 24.68
C ASP A 14 -12.03 56.42 25.09
N LEU A 15 -12.10 56.19 26.39
CA LEU A 15 -12.32 54.86 26.99
C LEU A 15 -13.67 54.24 26.61
N ASN A 16 -14.70 55.05 26.36
CA ASN A 16 -16.00 54.54 25.96
C ASN A 16 -15.94 53.95 24.55
N LYS A 17 -15.25 54.56 23.63
CA LYS A 17 -15.07 54.11 22.27
C LYS A 17 -14.14 52.90 22.18
N VAL A 18 -13.13 52.82 23.03
CA VAL A 18 -12.30 51.65 23.19
C VAL A 18 -13.12 50.45 23.65
N ALA A 19 -13.95 50.61 24.65
CA ALA A 19 -14.81 49.55 25.18
C ALA A 19 -15.83 49.06 24.13
N GLU A 20 -16.47 49.96 23.41
CA GLU A 20 -17.42 49.62 22.32
C GLU A 20 -16.75 48.83 21.19
N LEU A 21 -15.57 49.24 20.74
CA LEU A 21 -14.84 48.59 19.68
C LEU A 21 -14.23 47.24 20.12
N ARG A 22 -13.70 47.15 21.34
CA ARG A 22 -12.99 45.98 21.85
C ARG A 22 -13.92 44.87 22.31
N TYR A 23 -15.01 45.20 22.96
CA TYR A 23 -15.95 44.24 23.53
C TYR A 23 -17.23 44.06 22.70
N GLY A 24 -17.57 44.98 21.81
CA GLY A 24 -18.71 44.87 20.93
C GLY A 24 -18.30 44.45 19.52
N LYS A 25 -17.62 45.30 18.80
CA LYS A 25 -17.41 45.16 17.35
C LYS A 25 -16.32 44.17 16.97
N LEU A 26 -15.23 44.04 17.77
CA LEU A 26 -14.15 43.13 17.47
C LEU A 26 -14.57 41.66 17.57
N PRO A 27 -15.27 41.20 18.64
CA PRO A 27 -15.74 39.81 18.74
C PRO A 27 -16.75 39.45 17.66
N GLU A 28 -17.63 40.40 17.25
CA GLU A 28 -18.59 40.18 16.19
C GLU A 28 -17.92 39.96 14.83
N LEU A 29 -16.91 40.77 14.51
CA LEU A 29 -16.11 40.60 13.28
C LEU A 29 -15.24 39.33 13.30
N GLN A 30 -14.76 38.95 14.47
CA GLN A 30 -14.03 37.68 14.61
C GLN A 30 -14.94 36.47 14.37
N LYS A 31 -16.17 36.51 14.89
CA LYS A 31 -17.16 35.46 14.64
C LYS A 31 -17.59 35.36 13.18
N GLN A 32 -17.78 36.51 12.52
CA GLN A 32 -18.07 36.57 11.08
C GLN A 32 -16.91 36.01 10.25
N LEU A 33 -15.68 36.30 10.63
CA LEU A 33 -14.47 35.75 9.98
C LEU A 33 -14.42 34.25 10.10
N GLU A 34 -14.64 33.69 11.31
CA GLU A 34 -14.68 32.25 11.54
C GLU A 34 -15.79 31.53 10.76
N GLU A 35 -16.97 32.18 10.63
CA GLU A 35 -18.09 31.63 9.85
C GLU A 35 -17.79 31.61 8.35
N GLU A 36 -17.14 32.65 7.83
CA GLU A 36 -16.73 32.71 6.42
C GLU A 36 -15.55 31.75 6.16
N GLU A 37 -14.57 31.61 7.06
CA GLU A 37 -13.48 30.64 6.95
C GLU A 37 -14.01 29.19 6.97
N LYS A 38 -15.03 28.89 7.76
CA LYS A 38 -15.71 27.57 7.75
C LYS A 38 -16.46 27.31 6.45
N LYS A 39 -17.04 28.32 5.83
CA LYS A 39 -17.74 28.23 4.53
C LYS A 39 -16.76 28.03 3.38
N GLU A 40 -15.57 28.66 3.43
CA GLU A 40 -14.52 28.47 2.43
C GLU A 40 -13.87 27.08 2.53
N ASN A 41 -13.63 26.55 3.73
CA ASN A 41 -13.07 25.23 3.93
C ASN A 41 -14.00 24.07 3.48
N ASN A 42 -15.31 24.32 3.36
CA ASN A 42 -16.29 23.33 2.87
C ASN A 42 -16.46 23.32 1.34
N LYS A 43 -15.75 24.17 0.60
CA LYS A 43 -15.78 24.13 -0.87
C LYS A 43 -14.60 23.31 -1.38
N GLU A 44 -14.81 22.02 -1.56
CA GLU A 44 -13.83 21.02 -2.05
C GLU A 44 -13.26 21.28 -3.47
N ASN A 45 -13.61 22.36 -4.14
CA ASN A 45 -13.19 22.64 -5.53
C ASN A 45 -12.74 24.10 -5.74
N VAL A 46 -11.75 24.56 -4.98
CA VAL A 46 -11.13 25.87 -5.27
C VAL A 46 -9.79 25.64 -5.96
N LEU A 47 -9.75 25.93 -7.26
CA LEU A 47 -8.55 25.89 -8.13
C LEU A 47 -7.42 26.84 -7.68
N LEU A 48 -7.70 27.80 -6.81
CA LEU A 48 -6.74 28.72 -6.22
C LEU A 48 -6.98 28.82 -4.71
N ARG A 49 -6.07 28.25 -3.94
CA ARG A 49 -6.08 28.37 -2.48
C ARG A 49 -5.38 29.66 -2.07
N ASN A 50 -6.05 30.46 -1.25
CA ASN A 50 -5.56 31.77 -0.80
C ASN A 50 -4.68 31.72 0.46
N LYS A 51 -4.48 30.54 1.04
CA LYS A 51 -3.66 30.32 2.24
C LYS A 51 -2.68 29.20 1.99
N VAL A 52 -1.42 29.36 2.41
CA VAL A 52 -0.43 28.29 2.47
C VAL A 52 -0.56 27.62 3.84
N THR A 53 -0.93 26.34 3.83
CA THR A 53 -1.07 25.54 5.06
C THR A 53 0.21 24.75 5.34
N ALA A 54 0.35 24.25 6.57
CA ALA A 54 1.46 23.35 6.93
C ALA A 54 1.46 22.08 6.07
N ASP A 55 0.27 21.59 5.69
CA ASP A 55 0.10 20.41 4.85
C ASP A 55 0.66 20.60 3.44
N GLU A 56 0.41 21.78 2.84
CA GLU A 56 0.93 22.11 1.51
C GLU A 56 2.46 22.24 1.52
N ILE A 57 3.02 22.80 2.58
CA ILE A 57 4.47 22.86 2.75
C ILE A 57 5.03 21.45 2.92
N ALA A 58 4.40 20.61 3.75
CA ALA A 58 4.80 19.22 3.96
C ALA A 58 4.76 18.42 2.65
N GLU A 59 3.73 18.62 1.80
CA GLU A 59 3.62 17.97 0.49
C GLU A 59 4.76 18.39 -0.46
N ILE A 60 5.10 19.67 -0.51
CA ILE A 60 6.21 20.17 -1.35
C ILE A 60 7.54 19.61 -0.84
N VAL A 61 7.78 19.64 0.46
CA VAL A 61 9.00 19.08 1.07
C VAL A 61 9.09 17.58 0.80
N SER A 62 7.97 16.86 0.91
CA SER A 62 7.89 15.43 0.58
C SER A 62 8.30 15.14 -0.87
N ARG A 63 7.80 15.93 -1.82
CA ARG A 63 8.17 15.79 -3.23
C ARG A 63 9.66 16.04 -3.48
N TRP A 64 10.28 16.98 -2.78
CA TRP A 64 11.69 17.32 -2.95
C TRP A 64 12.63 16.32 -2.27
N THR A 65 12.25 15.83 -1.10
CA THR A 65 13.12 14.99 -0.26
C THR A 65 12.85 13.50 -0.40
N GLY A 66 11.69 13.11 -0.95
CA GLY A 66 11.20 11.73 -0.94
C GLY A 66 10.75 11.23 0.45
N ILE A 67 10.65 12.14 1.45
CA ILE A 67 10.15 11.81 2.79
C ILE A 67 8.63 11.87 2.77
N PRO A 68 7.89 10.80 3.16
CA PRO A 68 6.44 10.79 3.19
C PRO A 68 5.84 11.93 4.04
N VAL A 69 4.71 12.50 3.60
CA VAL A 69 4.00 13.59 4.33
C VAL A 69 3.69 13.16 5.76
N THR A 70 3.26 11.92 5.97
CA THR A 70 2.97 11.33 7.28
C THR A 70 4.12 11.44 8.27
N LYS A 71 5.37 11.39 7.77
CA LYS A 71 6.55 11.53 8.61
C LYS A 71 6.88 12.97 8.99
N LEU A 72 6.33 13.93 8.25
CA LEU A 72 6.46 15.37 8.49
C LEU A 72 5.37 15.92 9.42
N MET A 73 4.33 15.13 9.71
CA MET A 73 3.17 15.50 10.51
C MET A 73 3.03 14.61 11.76
N GLU A 74 2.37 15.10 12.80
CA GLU A 74 2.20 14.40 14.09
C GLU A 74 1.30 13.15 14.03
N GLY A 75 0.61 12.89 12.90
CA GLY A 75 -0.33 11.77 12.72
C GLY A 75 0.28 10.37 12.55
N GLU A 76 1.62 10.24 12.48
CA GLU A 76 2.27 8.93 12.25
C GLU A 76 1.96 7.90 13.35
N ARG A 77 1.90 8.33 14.60
CA ARG A 77 1.60 7.43 15.73
C ARG A 77 0.21 6.82 15.65
N GLU A 78 -0.79 7.62 15.31
CA GLU A 78 -2.16 7.15 15.17
C GLU A 78 -2.30 6.14 14.02
N LYS A 79 -1.66 6.42 12.88
CA LYS A 79 -1.65 5.49 11.74
C LYS A 79 -1.04 4.13 12.10
N ILE A 80 0.05 4.11 12.88
CA ILE A 80 0.71 2.87 13.30
C ILE A 80 -0.16 2.09 14.29
N LEU A 81 -0.81 2.76 15.24
CA LEU A 81 -1.72 2.13 16.19
C LEU A 81 -2.93 1.48 15.49
N HIS A 82 -3.41 2.07 14.39
CA HIS A 82 -4.52 1.57 13.58
C HIS A 82 -4.08 0.87 12.29
N LEU A 83 -2.79 0.52 12.16
CA LEU A 83 -2.24 -0.07 10.95
C LEU A 83 -2.97 -1.37 10.56
N LYS A 84 -3.28 -2.23 11.51
CA LYS A 84 -4.04 -3.46 11.30
C LYS A 84 -5.39 -3.18 10.63
N ASP A 85 -6.16 -2.24 11.15
CA ASP A 85 -7.48 -1.87 10.60
C ASP A 85 -7.36 -1.26 9.19
N LEU A 86 -6.32 -0.47 8.95
CA LEU A 86 -6.05 0.13 7.65
C LEU A 86 -5.71 -0.93 6.60
N LEU A 87 -4.85 -1.90 6.96
CA LEU A 87 -4.46 -3.00 6.08
C LEU A 87 -5.65 -3.91 5.75
N HIS A 88 -6.53 -4.19 6.72
CA HIS A 88 -7.74 -5.01 6.51
C HIS A 88 -8.77 -4.39 5.55
N LYS A 89 -8.69 -3.08 5.27
CA LYS A 89 -9.53 -2.47 4.23
C LYS A 89 -9.22 -3.00 2.82
N ARG A 90 -8.00 -3.48 2.59
CA ARG A 90 -7.54 -3.99 1.29
C ARG A 90 -7.18 -5.48 1.32
N VAL A 91 -6.65 -5.96 2.44
CA VAL A 91 -6.19 -7.34 2.61
C VAL A 91 -7.26 -8.13 3.35
N ILE A 92 -7.87 -9.07 2.65
CA ILE A 92 -8.97 -9.88 3.15
C ILE A 92 -8.45 -11.27 3.53
N GLY A 93 -8.89 -11.75 4.71
CA GLY A 93 -8.74 -13.16 5.11
C GLY A 93 -7.35 -13.58 5.58
N GLN A 94 -6.44 -12.66 5.83
CA GLN A 94 -5.06 -12.92 6.27
C GLN A 94 -4.78 -12.27 7.62
N ASP A 95 -5.62 -12.54 8.62
CA ASP A 95 -5.60 -11.83 9.90
C ASP A 95 -4.26 -12.02 10.65
N GLU A 96 -3.74 -13.27 10.71
CA GLU A 96 -2.46 -13.60 11.32
C GLU A 96 -1.31 -12.85 10.62
N ALA A 97 -1.28 -12.88 9.28
CA ALA A 97 -0.25 -12.20 8.50
C ALA A 97 -0.26 -10.66 8.69
N VAL A 98 -1.43 -10.06 8.74
CA VAL A 98 -1.59 -8.62 8.99
C VAL A 98 -1.16 -8.27 10.41
N GLU A 99 -1.48 -9.12 11.40
CA GLU A 99 -1.09 -8.94 12.80
C GLU A 99 0.41 -8.97 12.97
N ASP A 100 1.08 -10.05 12.52
CA ASP A 100 2.53 -10.24 12.62
C ASP A 100 3.31 -9.05 12.03
N VAL A 101 2.90 -8.61 10.82
CA VAL A 101 3.54 -7.48 10.14
C VAL A 101 3.28 -6.17 10.89
N SER A 102 2.06 -5.93 11.35
CA SER A 102 1.70 -4.70 12.07
C SER A 102 2.46 -4.59 13.39
N GLU A 103 2.58 -5.69 14.15
CA GLU A 103 3.32 -5.73 15.40
C GLU A 103 4.82 -5.49 15.20
N ALA A 104 5.43 -6.11 14.19
CA ALA A 104 6.84 -5.90 13.89
C ALA A 104 7.14 -4.44 13.52
N ILE A 105 6.28 -3.82 12.70
CA ILE A 105 6.39 -2.40 12.33
C ILE A 105 6.19 -1.53 13.58
N MET A 106 5.23 -1.85 14.44
CA MET A 106 4.99 -1.13 15.69
C MET A 106 6.23 -1.18 16.60
N ARG A 107 6.85 -2.35 16.78
CA ARG A 107 8.10 -2.51 17.56
C ARG A 107 9.23 -1.63 17.00
N SER A 108 9.39 -1.61 15.68
CA SER A 108 10.41 -0.80 15.01
C SER A 108 10.17 0.69 15.20
N ARG A 109 8.93 1.15 15.02
CA ARG A 109 8.57 2.57 15.16
C ARG A 109 8.57 3.07 16.60
N ALA A 110 8.37 2.17 17.55
CA ALA A 110 8.56 2.47 18.99
C ALA A 110 10.03 2.64 19.39
N GLY A 111 10.99 2.39 18.48
CA GLY A 111 12.42 2.50 18.74
C GLY A 111 13.01 1.36 19.59
N ILE A 112 12.30 0.21 19.65
CA ILE A 112 12.76 -0.97 20.40
C ILE A 112 13.67 -1.85 19.54
N SER A 113 13.49 -1.80 18.20
CA SER A 113 14.31 -2.54 17.23
C SER A 113 15.64 -1.85 16.97
N ASP A 114 16.63 -2.59 16.43
CA ASP A 114 17.93 -2.07 16.06
C ASP A 114 17.81 -0.95 15.01
N PRO A 115 18.27 0.30 15.31
CA PRO A 115 18.13 1.43 14.40
C PRO A 115 18.99 1.31 13.13
N LYS A 116 19.89 0.33 13.07
CA LYS A 116 20.73 0.07 11.89
C LYS A 116 20.02 -0.76 10.83
N LYS A 117 18.98 -1.53 11.22
CA LYS A 117 18.25 -2.42 10.33
C LYS A 117 17.11 -1.69 9.57
N PRO A 118 16.57 -2.30 8.51
CA PRO A 118 15.30 -1.86 7.91
C PRO A 118 14.17 -1.77 8.95
N ILE A 119 13.09 -1.04 8.62
CA ILE A 119 11.90 -0.92 9.48
C ILE A 119 11.30 -2.29 9.82
N GLY A 120 11.33 -3.20 8.84
CA GLY A 120 10.90 -4.58 9.00
C GLY A 120 11.41 -5.43 7.83
N SER A 121 11.58 -6.71 8.09
CA SER A 121 12.05 -7.70 7.13
C SER A 121 11.24 -8.99 7.25
N PHE A 122 10.51 -9.34 6.18
CA PHE A 122 9.50 -10.39 6.21
C PHE A 122 9.69 -11.40 5.09
N LEU A 123 9.47 -12.68 5.38
CA LEU A 123 9.32 -13.72 4.37
C LEU A 123 7.85 -14.17 4.32
N PHE A 124 7.17 -13.85 3.24
CA PHE A 124 5.78 -14.23 3.00
C PHE A 124 5.72 -15.58 2.29
N VAL A 125 5.20 -16.58 2.96
CA VAL A 125 5.16 -17.97 2.48
C VAL A 125 3.73 -18.43 2.29
N GLY A 126 3.41 -19.03 1.14
CA GLY A 126 2.07 -19.55 0.87
C GLY A 126 1.71 -19.61 -0.60
N PRO A 127 0.49 -20.10 -0.92
CA PRO A 127 0.04 -20.30 -2.30
C PRO A 127 -0.03 -18.99 -3.08
N THR A 128 -0.15 -19.10 -4.39
CA THR A 128 -0.29 -17.94 -5.27
C THR A 128 -1.68 -17.32 -5.13
N GLY A 129 -1.77 -15.99 -5.28
CA GLY A 129 -3.07 -15.31 -5.36
C GLY A 129 -3.82 -15.13 -4.04
N VAL A 130 -3.14 -15.30 -2.89
CA VAL A 130 -3.72 -15.17 -1.54
C VAL A 130 -3.53 -13.80 -0.91
N GLY A 131 -2.88 -12.84 -1.61
CA GLY A 131 -2.77 -11.46 -1.14
C GLY A 131 -1.36 -11.01 -0.72
N LYS A 132 -0.30 -11.81 -0.90
CA LYS A 132 1.09 -11.44 -0.52
C LYS A 132 1.51 -10.08 -1.09
N THR A 133 1.36 -9.90 -2.39
CA THR A 133 1.70 -8.64 -3.07
C THR A 133 0.74 -7.50 -2.69
N GLU A 134 -0.52 -7.82 -2.39
CA GLU A 134 -1.51 -6.80 -2.00
C GLU A 134 -1.19 -6.22 -0.62
N LEU A 135 -0.72 -7.04 0.34
CA LEU A 135 -0.25 -6.53 1.62
C LEU A 135 0.97 -5.60 1.45
N ALA A 136 1.92 -5.95 0.57
CA ALA A 136 3.07 -5.08 0.27
C ALA A 136 2.64 -3.72 -0.30
N LYS A 137 1.65 -3.70 -1.20
CA LYS A 137 1.07 -2.46 -1.76
C LYS A 137 0.34 -1.64 -0.70
N SER A 138 -0.47 -2.31 0.11
CA SER A 138 -1.20 -1.65 1.20
C SER A 138 -0.25 -1.04 2.23
N LEU A 139 0.86 -1.70 2.56
CA LEU A 139 1.91 -1.15 3.41
C LEU A 139 2.56 0.10 2.80
N ALA A 140 2.87 0.08 1.50
CA ALA A 140 3.44 1.24 0.82
C ALA A 140 2.48 2.44 0.86
N GLU A 141 1.19 2.21 0.65
CA GLU A 141 0.16 3.25 0.74
C GLU A 141 -0.01 3.78 2.17
N CYS A 142 -0.15 2.88 3.16
CA CYS A 142 -0.41 3.28 4.55
C CYS A 142 0.77 4.00 5.20
N LEU A 143 2.01 3.56 4.95
CA LEU A 143 3.20 4.06 5.63
C LEU A 143 3.97 5.11 4.84
N PHE A 144 3.83 5.10 3.51
CA PHE A 144 4.57 5.96 2.60
C PHE A 144 3.67 6.74 1.63
N ASP A 145 2.36 6.81 1.94
CA ASP A 145 1.33 7.65 1.31
C ASP A 145 1.05 7.38 -0.18
N ASP A 146 1.78 6.48 -0.84
CA ASP A 146 1.55 6.13 -2.25
C ASP A 146 1.94 4.66 -2.51
N GLU A 147 1.05 3.91 -3.14
CA GLU A 147 1.31 2.54 -3.62
C GLU A 147 2.53 2.47 -4.57
N LYS A 148 2.85 3.57 -5.26
CA LYS A 148 4.04 3.70 -6.12
C LYS A 148 5.36 3.66 -5.36
N ASN A 149 5.34 3.78 -4.03
CA ASN A 149 6.51 3.57 -3.19
C ASN A 149 6.79 2.08 -2.91
N LEU A 150 6.17 1.19 -3.68
CA LEU A 150 6.54 -0.21 -3.81
C LEU A 150 7.58 -0.38 -4.92
N ILE A 151 8.77 -0.87 -4.55
CA ILE A 151 9.83 -1.32 -5.45
C ILE A 151 9.69 -2.83 -5.57
N ARG A 152 9.31 -3.33 -6.74
CA ARG A 152 9.16 -4.78 -6.99
C ARG A 152 10.32 -5.29 -7.85
N ILE A 153 10.95 -6.35 -7.39
CA ILE A 153 12.03 -7.05 -8.08
C ILE A 153 11.64 -8.53 -8.18
N ASP A 154 11.48 -9.01 -9.40
CA ASP A 154 11.16 -10.41 -9.68
C ASP A 154 12.45 -11.24 -9.70
N MET A 155 12.58 -12.17 -8.74
CA MET A 155 13.78 -12.98 -8.59
C MET A 155 13.97 -14.03 -9.68
N SER A 156 12.93 -14.30 -10.48
CA SER A 156 13.06 -15.14 -11.67
C SER A 156 14.00 -14.55 -12.74
N GLU A 157 14.21 -13.21 -12.71
CA GLU A 157 15.19 -12.53 -13.57
C GLU A 157 16.63 -12.63 -13.06
N TYR A 158 16.83 -13.16 -11.84
CA TYR A 158 18.12 -13.20 -11.13
C TYR A 158 18.58 -14.63 -10.82
N MET A 159 18.25 -15.58 -11.69
CA MET A 159 18.61 -16.99 -11.55
C MET A 159 20.08 -17.26 -11.86
N GLU A 160 20.72 -16.41 -12.63
CA GLU A 160 22.11 -16.58 -13.06
C GLU A 160 23.07 -15.72 -12.22
N LYS A 161 24.31 -16.20 -12.08
CA LYS A 161 25.35 -15.53 -11.28
C LYS A 161 25.60 -14.08 -11.74
N TYR A 162 25.63 -13.84 -13.05
CA TYR A 162 25.88 -12.50 -13.59
C TYR A 162 24.70 -11.51 -13.37
N SER A 163 23.52 -12.01 -13.09
CA SER A 163 22.38 -11.15 -12.85
C SER A 163 22.46 -10.38 -11.52
N THR A 164 23.29 -10.84 -10.56
CA THR A 164 23.52 -10.11 -9.30
C THR A 164 24.10 -8.70 -9.52
N SER A 165 24.94 -8.52 -10.54
CA SER A 165 25.48 -7.21 -10.91
C SER A 165 24.39 -6.23 -11.37
N ARG A 166 23.25 -6.72 -11.85
CA ARG A 166 22.09 -5.86 -12.19
C ARG A 166 21.44 -5.24 -10.95
N LEU A 167 21.55 -5.89 -9.78
CA LEU A 167 20.99 -5.36 -8.54
C LEU A 167 21.79 -4.18 -7.98
N ILE A 168 23.12 -4.30 -7.96
CA ILE A 168 24.02 -3.33 -7.32
C ILE A 168 24.84 -2.50 -8.31
N GLY A 169 24.76 -2.80 -9.61
CA GLY A 169 25.51 -2.17 -10.70
C GLY A 169 26.64 -3.04 -11.22
N ALA A 170 26.98 -2.84 -12.50
CA ALA A 170 28.11 -3.50 -13.14
C ALA A 170 29.45 -2.93 -12.64
N PRO A 171 30.51 -3.75 -12.53
CA PRO A 171 31.85 -3.27 -12.19
C PRO A 171 32.40 -2.26 -13.20
N PRO A 172 33.37 -1.42 -12.82
CA PRO A 172 34.00 -0.48 -13.73
C PRO A 172 34.54 -1.18 -14.99
N GLY A 173 34.27 -0.59 -16.15
CA GLY A 173 34.70 -1.12 -17.47
C GLY A 173 33.76 -2.13 -18.11
N TYR A 174 32.66 -2.51 -17.45
CA TYR A 174 31.59 -3.37 -18.00
C TYR A 174 30.43 -2.53 -18.54
N VAL A 175 29.70 -3.07 -19.52
CA VAL A 175 28.48 -2.46 -20.08
C VAL A 175 27.45 -2.32 -18.98
N GLY A 176 26.80 -1.15 -18.85
CA GLY A 176 25.81 -0.85 -17.81
C GLY A 176 26.39 -0.25 -16.52
N TYR A 177 27.70 0.03 -16.44
CA TYR A 177 28.31 0.66 -15.26
C TYR A 177 27.68 2.03 -14.92
N GLU A 178 27.41 2.85 -15.94
CA GLU A 178 26.82 4.19 -15.76
C GLU A 178 25.33 4.14 -15.35
N GLU A 179 24.64 3.07 -15.67
CA GLU A 179 23.19 2.91 -15.36
C GLU A 179 22.94 2.67 -13.86
N GLY A 180 23.96 2.18 -13.14
CA GLY A 180 23.83 1.78 -11.73
C GLY A 180 23.05 0.48 -11.54
N GLY A 181 22.84 0.07 -10.29
CA GLY A 181 22.07 -1.14 -9.96
C GLY A 181 20.57 -0.86 -9.85
N GLN A 182 19.76 -1.78 -10.34
CA GLN A 182 18.29 -1.64 -10.29
C GLN A 182 17.77 -1.45 -8.87
N LEU A 183 18.26 -2.26 -7.92
CA LEU A 183 17.88 -2.15 -6.51
C LEU A 183 18.42 -0.86 -5.89
N THR A 184 19.72 -0.61 -6.06
CA THR A 184 20.40 0.51 -5.41
C THR A 184 19.91 1.86 -5.93
N GLU A 185 19.69 2.01 -7.24
CA GLU A 185 19.13 3.23 -7.81
C GLU A 185 17.66 3.44 -7.43
N ALA A 186 16.86 2.39 -7.40
CA ALA A 186 15.45 2.49 -7.02
C ALA A 186 15.29 2.96 -5.56
N VAL A 187 16.05 2.37 -4.62
CA VAL A 187 16.02 2.76 -3.21
C VAL A 187 16.64 4.14 -2.99
N ARG A 188 17.73 4.48 -3.70
CA ARG A 188 18.32 5.81 -3.62
C ARG A 188 17.33 6.92 -4.02
N ARG A 189 16.49 6.65 -5.02
CA ARG A 189 15.46 7.59 -5.49
C ARG A 189 14.23 7.60 -4.57
N LYS A 190 13.94 6.48 -3.91
CA LYS A 190 12.80 6.30 -2.99
C LYS A 190 13.27 5.68 -1.68
N PRO A 191 13.91 6.47 -0.80
CA PRO A 191 14.48 5.94 0.44
C PRO A 191 13.41 5.49 1.45
N TYR A 192 12.17 5.94 1.28
CA TYR A 192 11.00 5.50 2.04
C TYR A 192 10.13 4.65 1.12
N SER A 193 10.33 3.34 1.15
CA SER A 193 9.67 2.41 0.24
C SER A 193 9.52 1.02 0.83
N VAL A 194 8.60 0.26 0.29
CA VAL A 194 8.53 -1.19 0.46
C VAL A 194 9.31 -1.82 -0.69
N VAL A 195 10.28 -2.65 -0.38
CA VAL A 195 11.06 -3.41 -1.38
C VAL A 195 10.58 -4.85 -1.36
N LEU A 196 9.94 -5.26 -2.43
CA LEU A 196 9.37 -6.59 -2.61
C LEU A 196 10.25 -7.43 -3.54
N PHE A 197 10.85 -8.48 -3.00
CA PHE A 197 11.54 -9.51 -3.77
C PHE A 197 10.59 -10.69 -4.00
N ASP A 198 10.10 -10.82 -5.22
CA ASP A 198 9.08 -11.82 -5.57
C ASP A 198 9.74 -13.13 -6.02
N GLU A 199 9.20 -14.28 -5.57
CA GLU A 199 9.69 -15.64 -5.87
C GLU A 199 11.17 -15.85 -5.49
N VAL A 200 11.52 -15.49 -4.26
CA VAL A 200 12.91 -15.47 -3.78
C VAL A 200 13.63 -16.84 -3.87
N GLU A 201 12.90 -17.94 -3.87
CA GLU A 201 13.43 -19.31 -4.07
C GLU A 201 14.08 -19.52 -5.43
N LYS A 202 13.79 -18.66 -6.43
CA LYS A 202 14.37 -18.75 -7.76
C LYS A 202 15.70 -18.01 -7.90
N ALA A 203 16.05 -17.17 -6.93
CA ALA A 203 17.25 -16.35 -6.98
C ALA A 203 18.53 -17.17 -6.92
N HIS A 204 19.56 -16.71 -7.65
CA HIS A 204 20.91 -17.27 -7.51
C HIS A 204 21.42 -17.10 -6.06
N PRO A 205 22.16 -18.06 -5.50
CA PRO A 205 22.70 -17.99 -4.13
C PRO A 205 23.46 -16.70 -3.79
N ASP A 206 24.13 -16.08 -4.76
CA ASP A 206 24.88 -14.84 -4.56
C ASP A 206 23.98 -13.62 -4.28
N VAL A 207 22.69 -13.66 -4.67
CA VAL A 207 21.71 -12.63 -4.32
C VAL A 207 21.51 -12.56 -2.81
N PHE A 208 21.51 -13.72 -2.12
CA PHE A 208 21.34 -13.75 -0.67
C PHE A 208 22.49 -13.07 0.07
N ASN A 209 23.71 -13.03 -0.48
CA ASN A 209 24.82 -12.29 0.11
C ASN A 209 24.57 -10.77 0.10
N ILE A 210 23.91 -10.27 -0.96
CA ILE A 210 23.48 -8.86 -1.05
C ILE A 210 22.38 -8.60 -0.02
N LEU A 211 21.38 -9.48 0.05
CA LEU A 211 20.27 -9.35 0.99
C LEU A 211 20.73 -9.41 2.44
N LEU A 212 21.71 -10.27 2.77
CA LEU A 212 22.30 -10.32 4.12
C LEU A 212 22.90 -8.97 4.53
N GLN A 213 23.59 -8.26 3.62
CA GLN A 213 24.11 -6.93 3.89
C GLN A 213 22.99 -5.94 4.23
N VAL A 214 21.87 -5.99 3.47
CA VAL A 214 20.70 -5.13 3.75
C VAL A 214 20.10 -5.43 5.10
N LEU A 215 19.94 -6.73 5.43
CA LEU A 215 19.28 -7.17 6.66
C LEU A 215 20.13 -6.93 7.91
N ASP A 216 21.46 -6.98 7.80
CA ASP A 216 22.37 -6.77 8.93
C ASP A 216 22.74 -5.29 9.14
N ASP A 217 23.19 -4.63 8.07
CA ASP A 217 23.74 -3.28 8.15
C ASP A 217 22.75 -2.18 7.72
N GLY A 218 21.59 -2.54 7.15
CA GLY A 218 20.62 -1.60 6.60
C GLY A 218 21.18 -0.73 5.49
N ARG A 219 22.24 -1.17 4.80
CA ARG A 219 22.89 -0.42 3.72
C ARG A 219 23.64 -1.34 2.76
N ILE A 220 23.81 -0.88 1.53
CA ILE A 220 24.65 -1.52 0.51
C ILE A 220 25.54 -0.47 -0.15
N THR A 221 26.76 -0.85 -0.48
CA THR A 221 27.63 -0.07 -1.37
C THR A 221 27.45 -0.55 -2.81
N ASP A 222 27.07 0.35 -3.72
CA ASP A 222 26.91 0.04 -5.13
C ASP A 222 28.26 -0.08 -5.85
N SER A 223 28.23 -0.48 -7.11
CA SER A 223 29.43 -0.62 -7.95
C SER A 223 30.19 0.69 -8.20
N GLN A 224 29.55 1.83 -7.96
CA GLN A 224 30.14 3.17 -8.08
C GLN A 224 30.72 3.68 -6.76
N GLY A 225 30.71 2.86 -5.69
CA GLY A 225 31.21 3.22 -4.38
C GLY A 225 30.25 4.07 -3.54
N ARG A 226 29.00 4.25 -3.98
CA ARG A 226 27.98 5.00 -3.23
C ARG A 226 27.29 4.09 -2.23
N THR A 227 27.14 4.54 -1.00
CA THR A 227 26.37 3.82 0.03
C THR A 227 24.90 4.17 -0.09
N VAL A 228 24.05 3.16 -0.27
CA VAL A 228 22.59 3.27 -0.32
C VAL A 228 22.00 2.80 1.00
N ASP A 229 21.18 3.63 1.62
CA ASP A 229 20.58 3.39 2.94
C ASP A 229 19.20 2.74 2.80
N PHE A 230 18.99 1.62 3.50
CA PHE A 230 17.76 0.84 3.54
C PHE A 230 17.02 0.94 4.88
N LYS A 231 17.52 1.74 5.84
CA LYS A 231 16.94 1.82 7.19
C LYS A 231 15.51 2.32 7.23
N ASN A 232 15.09 3.07 6.23
CA ASN A 232 13.73 3.56 6.11
C ASN A 232 12.88 2.72 5.14
N THR A 233 13.34 1.52 4.76
CA THR A 233 12.61 0.61 3.91
C THR A 233 11.99 -0.54 4.71
N ILE A 234 10.97 -1.16 4.12
CA ILE A 234 10.44 -2.44 4.56
C ILE A 234 10.82 -3.48 3.51
N ILE A 235 11.47 -4.54 3.93
CA ILE A 235 11.91 -5.63 3.04
C ILE A 235 10.89 -6.76 3.11
N ILE A 236 10.33 -7.12 1.98
CA ILE A 236 9.39 -8.23 1.85
C ILE A 236 9.94 -9.19 0.80
N LEU A 237 10.05 -10.45 1.19
CA LEU A 237 10.40 -11.54 0.30
C LEU A 237 9.17 -12.43 0.15
N THR A 238 8.82 -12.85 -1.06
CA THR A 238 7.74 -13.81 -1.25
C THR A 238 8.27 -15.14 -1.72
N SER A 239 7.66 -16.22 -1.24
CA SER A 239 7.96 -17.58 -1.66
C SER A 239 6.69 -18.41 -1.79
N ASN A 240 6.70 -19.33 -2.75
CA ASN A 240 5.65 -20.32 -2.92
C ASN A 240 6.10 -21.70 -2.40
N LEU A 241 7.27 -21.78 -1.78
CA LEU A 241 7.77 -23.02 -1.18
C LEU A 241 6.79 -23.54 -0.12
N GLY A 242 6.54 -24.85 -0.16
CA GLY A 242 5.67 -25.51 0.81
C GLY A 242 4.18 -25.19 0.67
N SER A 243 3.75 -24.55 -0.41
CA SER A 243 2.34 -24.27 -0.66
C SER A 243 1.46 -25.52 -0.62
N GLU A 244 1.96 -26.66 -1.08
CA GLU A 244 1.26 -27.96 -1.03
C GLU A 244 0.98 -28.37 0.42
N TYR A 245 1.96 -28.28 1.31
CA TYR A 245 1.78 -28.57 2.73
C TYR A 245 0.79 -27.65 3.43
N ILE A 246 0.76 -26.37 3.03
CA ILE A 246 -0.21 -25.41 3.54
C ILE A 246 -1.63 -25.79 3.08
N LEU A 247 -1.82 -26.10 1.78
CA LEU A 247 -3.12 -26.49 1.23
C LEU A 247 -3.66 -27.78 1.86
N GLU A 248 -2.81 -28.78 2.06
CA GLU A 248 -3.18 -30.05 2.69
C GLU A 248 -3.38 -29.93 4.21
N GLY A 249 -2.74 -28.98 4.85
CA GLY A 249 -2.72 -28.80 6.30
C GLY A 249 -3.75 -27.80 6.83
N ILE A 250 -4.79 -27.45 6.06
CA ILE A 250 -5.85 -26.57 6.54
C ILE A 250 -6.78 -27.33 7.47
N THR A 251 -6.99 -26.81 8.66
CA THR A 251 -7.92 -27.34 9.66
C THR A 251 -9.37 -27.02 9.30
N ASP A 252 -10.33 -27.68 9.96
CA ASP A 252 -11.76 -27.39 9.81
C ASP A 252 -12.14 -25.94 10.14
N LYS A 253 -11.32 -25.25 10.93
CA LYS A 253 -11.47 -23.82 11.22
C LYS A 253 -10.91 -22.92 10.13
N GLY A 254 -10.19 -23.47 9.15
CA GLY A 254 -9.55 -22.75 8.05
C GLY A 254 -8.24 -22.06 8.46
N GLU A 255 -7.57 -22.60 9.47
CA GLU A 255 -6.22 -22.19 9.91
C GLU A 255 -5.20 -23.22 9.48
N ILE A 256 -3.94 -22.80 9.34
CA ILE A 256 -2.83 -23.69 9.00
C ILE A 256 -2.46 -24.50 10.24
N SER A 257 -2.43 -25.84 10.14
CA SER A 257 -2.02 -26.70 11.24
C SER A 257 -0.53 -26.50 11.59
N GLU A 258 -0.19 -26.68 12.86
CA GLU A 258 1.21 -26.58 13.31
C GLU A 258 2.12 -27.60 12.60
N GLU A 259 1.61 -28.81 12.31
CA GLU A 259 2.36 -29.80 11.53
C GLU A 259 2.70 -29.30 10.10
N ALA A 260 1.78 -28.58 9.46
CA ALA A 260 2.03 -27.98 8.15
C ALA A 260 3.06 -26.86 8.25
N LYS A 261 2.95 -25.99 9.26
CA LYS A 261 3.94 -24.93 9.52
C LYS A 261 5.34 -25.52 9.76
N GLU A 262 5.45 -26.61 10.53
CA GLU A 262 6.72 -27.29 10.76
C GLU A 262 7.32 -27.86 9.47
N LYS A 263 6.53 -28.55 8.64
CA LYS A 263 6.98 -29.10 7.35
C LYS A 263 7.47 -28.00 6.41
N VAL A 264 6.77 -26.86 6.37
CA VAL A 264 7.20 -25.72 5.58
C VAL A 264 8.48 -25.11 6.13
N ASN A 265 8.61 -24.95 7.44
CA ASN A 265 9.82 -24.46 8.08
C ASN A 265 11.03 -25.36 7.79
N ASP A 266 10.86 -26.67 7.80
CA ASP A 266 11.93 -27.61 7.45
C ASP A 266 12.32 -27.51 5.97
N LEU A 267 11.36 -27.25 5.09
CA LEU A 267 11.63 -27.00 3.68
C LEU A 267 12.39 -25.69 3.49
N LEU A 268 12.00 -24.63 4.19
CA LEU A 268 12.68 -23.33 4.16
C LEU A 268 14.13 -23.46 4.64
N LYS A 269 14.40 -24.19 5.74
CA LYS A 269 15.75 -24.46 6.25
C LYS A 269 16.63 -25.27 5.26
N LYS A 270 16.02 -26.08 4.40
CA LYS A 270 16.73 -26.80 3.33
C LYS A 270 17.00 -25.92 2.12
N SER A 271 16.11 -24.96 1.83
CA SER A 271 16.19 -24.11 0.65
C SER A 271 17.01 -22.84 0.87
N PHE A 272 16.99 -22.31 2.07
CA PHE A 272 17.69 -21.09 2.45
C PHE A 272 18.73 -21.35 3.54
N ARG A 273 19.81 -20.58 3.53
CA ARG A 273 20.83 -20.66 4.58
C ARG A 273 20.24 -20.28 5.93
N PRO A 274 20.56 -20.98 7.03
CA PRO A 274 20.04 -20.65 8.36
C PRO A 274 20.37 -19.21 8.78
N GLU A 275 21.55 -18.72 8.42
CA GLU A 275 21.97 -17.33 8.68
C GLU A 275 21.04 -16.29 8.04
N PHE A 276 20.47 -16.59 6.86
CA PHE A 276 19.54 -15.71 6.18
C PHE A 276 18.16 -15.69 6.89
N LEU A 277 17.62 -16.87 7.20
CA LEU A 277 16.32 -16.97 7.88
C LEU A 277 16.35 -16.31 9.26
N ASN A 278 17.47 -16.42 9.99
CA ASN A 278 17.65 -15.83 11.32
C ASN A 278 17.79 -14.28 11.31
N ARG A 279 17.95 -13.66 10.14
CA ARG A 279 18.01 -12.19 10.00
C ARG A 279 16.66 -11.56 9.72
N LEU A 280 15.68 -12.35 9.34
CA LEU A 280 14.31 -11.89 9.13
C LEU A 280 13.62 -11.65 10.47
N ASP A 281 12.80 -10.62 10.53
CA ASP A 281 12.01 -10.32 11.72
C ASP A 281 10.88 -11.34 11.89
N GLU A 282 10.19 -11.73 10.80
CA GLU A 282 9.09 -12.70 10.85
C GLU A 282 9.01 -13.52 9.55
N ILE A 283 8.61 -14.79 9.70
CA ILE A 283 8.17 -15.65 8.60
C ILE A 283 6.66 -15.73 8.66
N VAL A 284 6.01 -15.12 7.70
CA VAL A 284 4.56 -14.90 7.69
C VAL A 284 3.89 -15.91 6.76
N PHE A 285 2.99 -16.71 7.31
CA PHE A 285 2.27 -17.75 6.57
C PHE A 285 0.94 -17.23 6.03
N TYR A 286 0.72 -17.46 4.74
CA TYR A 286 -0.51 -17.11 4.05
C TYR A 286 -1.38 -18.34 3.83
N LYS A 287 -2.61 -18.29 4.32
CA LYS A 287 -3.59 -19.35 4.13
C LYS A 287 -4.34 -19.19 2.80
N PRO A 288 -4.87 -20.29 2.22
CA PRO A 288 -5.78 -20.20 1.09
C PRO A 288 -7.04 -19.42 1.48
N LEU A 289 -7.62 -18.72 0.51
CA LEU A 289 -8.80 -17.87 0.72
C LEU A 289 -10.08 -18.74 0.74
N LYS A 290 -10.98 -18.45 1.66
CA LYS A 290 -12.32 -19.05 1.68
C LYS A 290 -13.24 -18.35 0.68
N LYS A 291 -14.31 -19.03 0.24
CA LYS A 291 -15.29 -18.47 -0.71
C LYS A 291 -15.90 -17.15 -0.24
N GLU A 292 -16.13 -17.01 1.07
CA GLU A 292 -16.64 -15.78 1.70
C GLU A 292 -15.64 -14.62 1.61
N GLU A 293 -14.35 -14.92 1.73
CA GLU A 293 -13.26 -13.94 1.60
C GLU A 293 -13.12 -13.50 0.15
N VAL A 294 -13.26 -14.44 -0.79
CA VAL A 294 -13.27 -14.16 -2.23
C VAL A 294 -14.44 -13.25 -2.63
N SER A 295 -15.60 -13.41 -2.00
CA SER A 295 -16.73 -12.49 -2.19
C SER A 295 -16.39 -11.06 -1.79
N LYS A 296 -15.73 -10.86 -0.65
CA LYS A 296 -15.26 -9.53 -0.23
C LYS A 296 -14.22 -8.94 -1.18
N ILE A 297 -13.33 -9.79 -1.72
CA ILE A 297 -12.36 -9.35 -2.73
C ILE A 297 -13.08 -8.91 -4.01
N LEU A 298 -14.12 -9.63 -4.43
CA LEU A 298 -14.95 -9.22 -5.56
C LEU A 298 -15.58 -7.85 -5.32
N ASP A 299 -16.13 -7.61 -4.13
CA ASP A 299 -16.72 -6.31 -3.78
C ASP A 299 -15.68 -5.17 -3.87
N LEU A 300 -14.44 -5.40 -3.45
CA LEU A 300 -13.35 -4.43 -3.62
C LEU A 300 -13.01 -4.17 -5.10
N LEU A 301 -13.01 -5.21 -5.94
CA LEU A 301 -12.79 -5.06 -7.39
C LEU A 301 -13.91 -4.29 -8.07
N ILE A 302 -15.16 -4.49 -7.63
CA ILE A 302 -16.32 -3.74 -8.12
C ILE A 302 -16.22 -2.28 -7.71
N LEU A 303 -15.86 -2.00 -6.46
CA LEU A 303 -15.67 -0.65 -5.94
C LEU A 303 -14.56 0.11 -6.69
N ASP A 304 -13.46 -0.57 -7.05
CA ASP A 304 -12.42 0.01 -7.90
C ASP A 304 -12.93 0.32 -9.32
N LEU A 305 -13.77 -0.54 -9.88
CA LEU A 305 -14.42 -0.30 -11.16
C LEU A 305 -15.39 0.88 -11.09
N GLU A 306 -16.19 0.98 -10.03
CA GLU A 306 -17.10 2.11 -9.79
C GLU A 306 -16.36 3.45 -9.75
N LYS A 307 -15.23 3.53 -9.03
CA LYS A 307 -14.38 4.73 -9.01
C LYS A 307 -13.92 5.14 -10.42
N ARG A 308 -13.58 4.17 -11.27
CA ARG A 308 -13.20 4.45 -12.68
C ARG A 308 -14.37 4.89 -13.55
N LEU A 309 -15.61 4.56 -13.17
CA LEU A 309 -16.83 4.97 -13.84
C LEU A 309 -17.41 6.29 -13.30
N GLU A 310 -16.88 6.80 -12.19
CA GLU A 310 -17.33 8.02 -11.52
C GLU A 310 -17.23 9.26 -12.42
N ASP A 311 -16.18 9.38 -13.23
CA ASP A 311 -16.00 10.44 -14.22
C ASP A 311 -17.15 10.51 -15.24
N LYS A 312 -17.84 9.40 -15.45
CA LYS A 312 -19.01 9.29 -16.35
C LYS A 312 -20.33 9.35 -15.59
N HIS A 313 -20.28 9.50 -14.26
CA HIS A 313 -21.45 9.46 -13.36
C HIS A 313 -22.28 8.18 -13.52
N ILE A 314 -21.63 7.03 -13.76
CA ILE A 314 -22.27 5.73 -13.89
C ILE A 314 -22.16 5.00 -12.56
N THR A 315 -23.30 4.62 -11.97
CA THR A 315 -23.37 3.79 -10.77
C THR A 315 -23.58 2.34 -11.17
N LEU A 316 -22.77 1.42 -10.65
CA LEU A 316 -22.81 0.00 -10.96
C LEU A 316 -23.39 -0.79 -9.78
N GLU A 317 -24.34 -1.68 -10.06
CA GLU A 317 -24.84 -2.63 -9.09
C GLU A 317 -24.81 -4.05 -9.68
N LEU A 318 -24.38 -5.02 -8.88
CA LEU A 318 -24.42 -6.43 -9.27
C LEU A 318 -25.46 -7.15 -8.41
N THR A 319 -26.28 -7.99 -9.06
CA THR A 319 -27.16 -8.92 -8.33
C THR A 319 -26.34 -10.04 -7.69
N ASP A 320 -26.91 -10.69 -6.66
CA ASP A 320 -26.25 -11.83 -6.01
C ASP A 320 -25.93 -12.95 -7.00
N LYS A 321 -26.80 -13.21 -7.99
CA LYS A 321 -26.54 -14.17 -9.05
C LYS A 321 -25.34 -13.82 -9.93
N ALA A 322 -25.15 -12.53 -10.22
CA ALA A 322 -24.00 -12.06 -10.99
C ALA A 322 -22.71 -12.20 -10.16
N LYS A 323 -22.76 -11.91 -8.87
CA LYS A 323 -21.64 -12.11 -7.96
C LYS A 323 -21.26 -13.58 -7.83
N GLU A 324 -22.22 -14.46 -7.58
CA GLU A 324 -21.99 -15.91 -7.54
C GLU A 324 -21.37 -16.44 -8.83
N TYR A 325 -21.90 -16.03 -9.99
CA TYR A 325 -21.34 -16.41 -11.29
C TYR A 325 -19.88 -15.99 -11.43
N LEU A 326 -19.51 -14.76 -11.00
CA LEU A 326 -18.14 -14.27 -11.07
C LEU A 326 -17.22 -15.02 -10.12
N ILE A 327 -17.68 -15.37 -8.93
CA ILE A 327 -16.91 -16.11 -7.93
C ILE A 327 -16.68 -17.55 -8.40
N ASP A 328 -17.75 -18.26 -8.80
CA ASP A 328 -17.67 -19.67 -9.18
C ASP A 328 -16.79 -19.93 -10.40
N ASN A 329 -16.68 -18.95 -11.31
CA ASN A 329 -15.84 -19.06 -12.50
C ASN A 329 -14.51 -18.34 -12.41
N GLY A 330 -14.33 -17.49 -11.41
CA GLY A 330 -13.12 -16.68 -11.23
C GLY A 330 -12.23 -17.12 -10.08
N TYR A 331 -12.70 -18.01 -9.20
CA TYR A 331 -11.92 -18.53 -8.07
C TYR A 331 -11.38 -19.92 -8.38
N ASP A 332 -10.18 -20.19 -7.92
CA ASP A 332 -9.52 -21.49 -7.99
C ASP A 332 -8.76 -21.73 -6.67
N GLU A 333 -8.90 -22.91 -6.08
CA GLU A 333 -8.29 -23.24 -4.79
C GLU A 333 -6.76 -23.17 -4.82
N VAL A 334 -6.14 -23.48 -5.96
CA VAL A 334 -4.68 -23.48 -6.13
C VAL A 334 -4.15 -22.09 -6.46
N TYR A 335 -4.86 -21.36 -7.32
CA TYR A 335 -4.47 -20.04 -7.82
C TYR A 335 -5.12 -18.87 -7.07
N GLY A 336 -5.95 -19.16 -6.07
CA GLY A 336 -6.59 -18.18 -5.21
C GLY A 336 -7.49 -17.19 -5.96
N ALA A 337 -7.43 -15.92 -5.59
CA ALA A 337 -8.19 -14.84 -6.23
C ALA A 337 -7.52 -14.25 -7.49
N ARG A 338 -6.35 -14.75 -7.91
CA ARG A 338 -5.67 -14.21 -9.10
C ARG A 338 -6.47 -14.38 -10.40
N PRO A 339 -7.13 -15.52 -10.65
CA PRO A 339 -8.01 -15.67 -11.82
C PRO A 339 -9.25 -14.77 -11.76
N LEU A 340 -9.77 -14.46 -10.56
CA LEU A 340 -10.97 -13.64 -10.37
C LEU A 340 -10.84 -12.27 -11.00
N LYS A 341 -9.76 -11.54 -10.73
CA LYS A 341 -9.51 -10.22 -11.30
C LYS A 341 -9.52 -10.27 -12.83
N ARG A 342 -8.85 -11.28 -13.39
CA ARG A 342 -8.81 -11.47 -14.84
C ARG A 342 -10.18 -11.80 -15.42
N PHE A 343 -10.97 -12.61 -14.70
CA PHE A 343 -12.32 -12.99 -15.11
C PHE A 343 -13.29 -11.80 -15.06
N VAL A 344 -13.22 -10.99 -14.00
CA VAL A 344 -13.98 -9.73 -13.87
C VAL A 344 -13.66 -8.79 -15.02
N THR A 345 -12.38 -8.55 -15.32
CA THR A 345 -12.00 -7.72 -16.47
C THR A 345 -12.54 -8.27 -17.77
N LYS A 346 -12.38 -9.57 -18.03
CA LYS A 346 -12.79 -10.18 -19.30
C LYS A 346 -14.31 -10.24 -19.48
N LYS A 347 -15.09 -10.40 -18.41
CA LYS A 347 -16.54 -10.61 -18.49
C LYS A 347 -17.34 -9.37 -18.14
N LEU A 348 -17.03 -8.72 -17.02
CA LEU A 348 -17.78 -7.59 -16.52
C LEU A 348 -17.33 -6.27 -17.17
N GLU A 349 -16.02 -5.94 -17.10
CA GLU A 349 -15.52 -4.68 -17.65
C GLU A 349 -15.71 -4.63 -19.17
N THR A 350 -15.49 -5.74 -19.89
CA THR A 350 -15.71 -5.80 -21.34
C THR A 350 -17.19 -5.61 -21.70
N LEU A 351 -18.13 -6.23 -20.95
CA LEU A 351 -19.57 -6.04 -21.16
C LEU A 351 -19.97 -4.58 -20.96
N ILE A 352 -19.50 -3.95 -19.88
CA ILE A 352 -19.80 -2.54 -19.58
C ILE A 352 -19.21 -1.64 -20.67
N ALA A 353 -17.96 -1.88 -21.07
CA ALA A 353 -17.30 -1.10 -22.12
C ALA A 353 -18.05 -1.20 -23.46
N GLU A 354 -18.47 -2.40 -23.87
CA GLU A 354 -19.28 -2.60 -25.07
C GLU A 354 -20.58 -1.79 -25.03
N LYS A 355 -21.30 -1.86 -23.90
CA LYS A 355 -22.58 -1.17 -23.72
C LYS A 355 -22.44 0.36 -23.60
N ILE A 356 -21.33 0.86 -23.13
CA ILE A 356 -21.01 2.30 -23.19
C ILE A 356 -20.74 2.73 -24.63
N LEU A 357 -19.96 1.95 -25.40
CA LEU A 357 -19.61 2.26 -26.78
C LEU A 357 -20.81 2.16 -27.74
N THR A 358 -21.76 1.26 -27.47
CA THR A 358 -23.02 1.15 -28.21
C THR A 358 -24.11 2.16 -27.76
N GLU A 359 -23.78 3.06 -26.85
CA GLU A 359 -24.69 4.07 -26.29
C GLU A 359 -25.93 3.48 -25.56
N GLU A 360 -25.88 2.20 -25.23
CA GLU A 360 -26.93 1.55 -24.43
C GLU A 360 -26.86 1.98 -22.95
N ILE A 361 -25.65 2.26 -22.45
CA ILE A 361 -25.39 2.90 -21.16
C ILE A 361 -25.08 4.37 -21.42
N LYS A 362 -25.93 5.25 -20.91
CA LYS A 362 -25.74 6.69 -20.99
C LYS A 362 -24.99 7.23 -19.77
N PRO A 363 -24.27 8.35 -19.90
CA PRO A 363 -23.76 9.06 -18.72
C PRO A 363 -24.87 9.37 -17.72
N SER A 364 -24.52 9.40 -16.44
CA SER A 364 -25.46 9.63 -15.32
C SER A 364 -26.56 8.57 -15.19
N SER A 365 -26.26 7.31 -15.51
CA SER A 365 -27.20 6.20 -15.41
C SER A 365 -26.79 5.20 -14.32
N LYS A 366 -27.80 4.51 -13.77
CA LYS A 366 -27.60 3.37 -12.87
C LYS A 366 -27.66 2.10 -13.72
N VAL A 367 -26.62 1.28 -13.61
CA VAL A 367 -26.46 0.04 -14.36
C VAL A 367 -26.55 -1.14 -13.40
N THR A 368 -27.54 -2.00 -13.59
CA THR A 368 -27.69 -3.25 -12.83
C THR A 368 -27.24 -4.41 -13.70
N VAL A 369 -26.22 -5.15 -13.25
CA VAL A 369 -25.73 -6.36 -13.93
C VAL A 369 -26.31 -7.58 -13.23
N ASP A 370 -26.92 -8.47 -14.01
CA ASP A 370 -27.46 -9.75 -13.58
C ASP A 370 -26.80 -10.91 -14.33
N CYS A 371 -27.08 -12.13 -13.90
CA CYS A 371 -26.65 -13.34 -14.60
C CYS A 371 -27.87 -14.09 -15.12
N ASP A 372 -27.94 -14.29 -16.42
CA ASP A 372 -28.93 -15.13 -17.09
C ASP A 372 -28.26 -16.16 -18.02
N ASN A 373 -28.65 -17.43 -17.88
CA ASN A 373 -28.10 -18.54 -18.65
C ASN A 373 -26.56 -18.59 -18.69
N ASN A 374 -25.93 -18.43 -17.53
CA ASN A 374 -24.46 -18.39 -17.37
C ASN A 374 -23.78 -17.28 -18.19
N LYS A 375 -24.44 -16.15 -18.38
CA LYS A 375 -23.89 -14.95 -19.00
C LYS A 375 -24.29 -13.72 -18.20
N LEU A 376 -23.38 -12.76 -18.09
CA LEU A 376 -23.70 -11.46 -17.53
C LEU A 376 -24.55 -10.67 -18.51
N VAL A 377 -25.63 -10.08 -18.01
CA VAL A 377 -26.57 -9.25 -18.77
C VAL A 377 -26.85 -7.96 -18.00
N ILE A 378 -27.10 -6.88 -18.72
CA ILE A 378 -27.50 -5.62 -18.10
C ILE A 378 -29.02 -5.59 -18.01
N LYS A 379 -29.55 -5.42 -16.80
CA LYS A 379 -30.97 -5.14 -16.58
C LYS A 379 -31.20 -3.63 -16.71
N LYS A 380 -32.22 -3.28 -17.45
CA LYS A 380 -32.70 -1.89 -17.58
C LYS A 380 -33.52 -1.51 -16.37
#